data_1b09ce74c0e549643157fde914eb9f18
#
_entry.id   1b09ce74c0e549643157fde914eb9f18
#
_cell.length_a   1.000
_cell.length_b   1.000
_cell.length_c   1.000
_cell.angle_alpha   90.00
_cell.angle_beta   90.00
_cell.angle_gamma   90.00
#
_symmetry.space_group_name_H-M   'P 1'
#
loop_
_entity.id
_entity.type
_entity.pdbx_description
1 polymer ?
#
loop_
_entity_poly.entity_id
_entity_poly.type
_entity_poly.pdbx_seq_one_letter_code
_entity_poly.pdbx_strand_id
1 'polypeptide(L)'
;MRGRKFHKSALLLPITLVFYTALIITTFSMIFYARDVFQASSSLIGWLAALPHLCYFSGCFLFRPLYRFLLPRHSLILATAASVVLLAGMLLAGSLPLLFVLYGLFGFSLSLFWPPLMGWLSFGKEERELNTTLGGFNLSWSGGNIIAPAIAGFLLQLGIGVPFRAAAVIMTAVCLTVLTASFVFPGVRQDRQREPLRRGEEALEDRSTPLRYPAWIGLCASYVVLGITMSAFLLYLREEIGLSETRIGMLILFRALFSALGFIILSRFSFWHYKSRLMVLGQGLIIAVVAPMIALRTFFGFSLAMALFGLLFALSYNNSLFHGVSGSSRRSTRMAVHEGVLTAGMVAGSAIGGILYQSGGFARVLVFACTVVATAAATQAALALIFRKFSTSSAD
;
A
#
# COMPACT_ATOMS: atom_id res chain seq x y z
N MET A 1 -28.41 -24.11 24.15
CA MET A 1 -27.29 -23.92 23.20
C MET A 1 -26.62 -22.58 23.51
N ARG A 2 -25.48 -22.57 24.22
CA ARG A 2 -24.67 -21.37 24.47
C ARG A 2 -24.13 -20.89 23.10
N GLY A 3 -24.66 -19.77 22.59
CA GLY A 3 -24.22 -19.20 21.32
C GLY A 3 -22.71 -18.98 21.34
N ARG A 4 -21.95 -19.64 20.45
CA ARG A 4 -20.56 -19.35 20.19
C ARG A 4 -20.43 -17.85 19.93
N LYS A 5 -19.69 -17.15 20.80
CA LYS A 5 -19.37 -15.74 20.59
C LYS A 5 -18.69 -15.63 19.24
N PHE A 6 -19.32 -14.94 18.29
CA PHE A 6 -18.74 -14.72 16.97
C PHE A 6 -17.53 -13.78 17.10
N HIS A 7 -16.36 -14.29 16.82
CA HIS A 7 -15.14 -13.47 16.78
C HIS A 7 -15.01 -12.83 15.40
N LYS A 8 -15.29 -11.55 15.30
CA LYS A 8 -15.19 -10.76 14.04
C LYS A 8 -13.84 -10.96 13.34
N SER A 9 -12.75 -11.04 14.09
CA SER A 9 -11.40 -11.27 13.56
C SER A 9 -11.30 -12.59 12.79
N ALA A 10 -11.99 -13.64 13.20
CA ALA A 10 -11.97 -14.94 12.50
C ALA A 10 -12.61 -14.89 11.10
N LEU A 11 -13.49 -13.92 10.85
CA LEU A 11 -14.06 -13.67 9.53
C LEU A 11 -13.24 -12.65 8.74
N LEU A 12 -12.93 -11.51 9.36
CA LEU A 12 -12.41 -10.34 8.64
C LEU A 12 -10.92 -10.47 8.28
N LEU A 13 -10.10 -11.17 9.08
CA LEU A 13 -8.68 -11.34 8.76
C LEU A 13 -8.44 -12.22 7.52
N PRO A 14 -9.09 -13.41 7.37
CA PRO A 14 -9.01 -14.17 6.12
C PRO A 14 -9.57 -13.40 4.91
N ILE A 15 -10.68 -12.67 5.08
CA ILE A 15 -11.24 -11.80 4.04
C ILE A 15 -10.23 -10.75 3.59
N THR A 16 -9.53 -10.12 4.54
CA THR A 16 -8.47 -9.15 4.26
C THR A 16 -7.37 -9.75 3.39
N LEU A 17 -6.84 -10.92 3.78
CA LEU A 17 -5.80 -11.62 3.03
C LEU A 17 -6.25 -11.95 1.61
N VAL A 18 -7.41 -12.55 1.47
CA VAL A 18 -7.95 -13.03 0.17
C VAL A 18 -8.31 -11.86 -0.75
N PHE A 19 -8.96 -10.82 -0.21
CA PHE A 19 -9.28 -9.61 -0.98
C PHE A 19 -8.02 -8.88 -1.44
N TYR A 20 -7.02 -8.74 -0.54
CA TYR A 20 -5.76 -8.07 -0.89
C TYR A 20 -4.99 -8.87 -1.95
N THR A 21 -5.03 -10.20 -1.89
CA THR A 21 -4.45 -11.05 -2.92
C THR A 21 -5.08 -10.76 -4.30
N ALA A 22 -6.43 -10.69 -4.38
CA ALA A 22 -7.11 -10.34 -5.63
C ALA A 22 -6.78 -8.92 -6.11
N LEU A 23 -6.68 -7.97 -5.19
CA LEU A 23 -6.29 -6.59 -5.50
C LEU A 23 -4.89 -6.54 -6.14
N ILE A 24 -3.90 -7.20 -5.55
CA ILE A 24 -2.53 -7.20 -6.08
C ILE A 24 -2.44 -7.99 -7.40
N ILE A 25 -3.16 -9.09 -7.55
CA ILE A 25 -3.27 -9.80 -8.85
C ILE A 25 -3.76 -8.82 -9.91
N THR A 26 -4.81 -8.05 -9.63
CA THR A 26 -5.37 -7.07 -10.57
C THR A 26 -4.38 -5.96 -10.90
N THR A 27 -3.78 -5.31 -9.88
CA THR A 27 -2.92 -4.14 -10.08
C THR A 27 -1.60 -4.50 -10.76
N PHE A 28 -1.00 -5.64 -10.42
CA PHE A 28 0.20 -6.16 -11.08
C PHE A 28 -0.07 -6.50 -12.55
N SER A 29 -1.15 -7.20 -12.83
CA SER A 29 -1.48 -7.65 -14.18
C SER A 29 -1.95 -6.52 -15.10
N MET A 30 -2.50 -5.44 -14.53
CA MET A 30 -3.00 -4.29 -15.29
C MET A 30 -1.90 -3.64 -16.14
N ILE A 31 -0.66 -3.62 -15.67
CA ILE A 31 0.49 -3.07 -16.39
C ILE A 31 0.70 -3.80 -17.72
N PHE A 32 0.71 -5.11 -17.67
CA PHE A 32 0.91 -5.98 -18.84
C PHE A 32 -0.34 -5.99 -19.74
N TYR A 33 -1.54 -6.00 -19.13
CA TYR A 33 -2.81 -5.94 -19.86
C TYR A 33 -2.93 -4.66 -20.70
N ALA A 34 -2.66 -3.51 -20.12
CA ALA A 34 -2.70 -2.25 -20.84
C ALA A 34 -1.64 -2.19 -21.95
N ARG A 35 -0.47 -2.78 -21.72
CA ARG A 35 0.62 -2.83 -22.72
C ARG A 35 0.26 -3.73 -23.89
N ASP A 36 -0.22 -4.94 -23.62
CA ASP A 36 -0.39 -5.98 -24.63
C ASP A 36 -1.70 -5.81 -25.42
N VAL A 37 -2.79 -5.45 -24.76
CA VAL A 37 -4.12 -5.32 -25.38
C VAL A 37 -4.31 -3.96 -26.04
N PHE A 38 -3.87 -2.89 -25.38
CA PHE A 38 -4.13 -1.52 -25.86
C PHE A 38 -2.88 -0.81 -26.41
N GLN A 39 -1.72 -1.48 -26.44
CA GLN A 39 -0.44 -0.90 -26.87
C GLN A 39 -0.14 0.42 -26.14
N ALA A 40 -0.55 0.49 -24.84
CA ALA A 40 -0.44 1.72 -24.07
C ALA A 40 1.04 2.14 -23.93
N SER A 41 1.30 3.42 -24.08
CA SER A 41 2.64 3.97 -23.87
C SER A 41 3.05 3.84 -22.40
N SER A 42 4.35 3.84 -22.13
CA SER A 42 4.88 3.72 -20.77
C SER A 42 4.41 4.86 -19.87
N SER A 43 4.20 6.07 -20.42
CA SER A 43 3.60 7.19 -19.71
C SER A 43 2.15 6.90 -19.28
N LEU A 44 1.32 6.39 -20.19
CA LEU A 44 -0.07 6.02 -19.88
C LEU A 44 -0.14 4.89 -18.85
N ILE A 45 0.76 3.92 -18.93
CA ILE A 45 0.88 2.84 -17.93
C ILE A 45 1.27 3.40 -16.56
N GLY A 46 2.19 4.37 -16.51
CA GLY A 46 2.55 5.04 -15.26
C GLY A 46 1.35 5.75 -14.61
N TRP A 47 0.56 6.48 -15.41
CA TRP A 47 -0.69 7.10 -14.95
C TRP A 47 -1.75 6.06 -14.56
N LEU A 48 -1.85 4.97 -15.30
CA LEU A 48 -2.78 3.87 -14.99
C LEU A 48 -2.41 3.23 -13.64
N ALA A 49 -1.13 3.00 -13.37
CA ALA A 49 -0.67 2.48 -12.08
C ALA A 49 -0.93 3.45 -10.91
N ALA A 50 -0.86 4.77 -11.14
CA ALA A 50 -1.15 5.80 -10.15
C ALA A 50 -2.64 5.95 -9.83
N LEU A 51 -3.50 5.70 -10.82
CA LEU A 51 -4.92 6.04 -10.80
C LEU A 51 -5.72 5.40 -9.65
N PRO A 52 -5.60 4.10 -9.35
CA PRO A 52 -6.36 3.50 -8.25
C PRO A 52 -6.02 4.09 -6.89
N HIS A 53 -4.75 4.45 -6.67
CA HIS A 53 -4.30 5.07 -5.42
C HIS A 53 -4.88 6.47 -5.26
N LEU A 54 -4.90 7.27 -6.34
CA LEU A 54 -5.50 8.59 -6.34
C LEU A 54 -7.02 8.53 -6.13
N CYS A 55 -7.70 7.62 -6.82
CA CYS A 55 -9.14 7.41 -6.69
C CYS A 55 -9.53 6.87 -5.32
N TYR A 56 -8.75 5.92 -4.78
CA TYR A 56 -8.92 5.41 -3.42
C TYR A 56 -8.83 6.54 -2.38
N PHE A 57 -7.75 7.31 -2.45
CA PHE A 57 -7.53 8.42 -1.52
C PHE A 57 -8.66 9.44 -1.58
N SER A 58 -9.02 9.88 -2.79
CA SER A 58 -10.14 10.80 -3.01
C SER A 58 -11.47 10.21 -2.54
N GLY A 59 -11.69 8.92 -2.78
CA GLY A 59 -12.89 8.19 -2.37
C GLY A 59 -13.06 8.11 -0.85
N CYS A 60 -11.97 8.01 -0.08
CA CYS A 60 -12.02 8.03 1.37
C CYS A 60 -12.63 9.34 1.94
N PHE A 61 -12.41 10.46 1.25
CA PHE A 61 -13.04 11.74 1.62
C PHE A 61 -14.47 11.85 1.07
N LEU A 62 -14.65 11.51 -0.21
CA LEU A 62 -15.94 11.62 -0.89
C LEU A 62 -17.02 10.75 -0.24
N PHE A 63 -16.70 9.51 0.13
CA PHE A 63 -17.65 8.59 0.73
C PHE A 63 -17.74 8.66 2.26
N ARG A 64 -16.98 9.56 2.90
CA ARG A 64 -17.07 9.76 4.36
C ARG A 64 -18.50 9.98 4.88
N PRO A 65 -19.37 10.79 4.23
CA PRO A 65 -20.76 10.91 4.64
C PRO A 65 -21.54 9.60 4.55
N LEU A 66 -21.25 8.78 3.54
CA LEU A 66 -21.93 7.52 3.28
C LEU A 66 -21.68 6.47 4.36
N TYR A 67 -20.48 6.47 4.99
CA TYR A 67 -20.15 5.55 6.08
C TYR A 67 -21.05 5.72 7.33
N ARG A 68 -21.74 6.87 7.48
CA ARG A 68 -22.73 7.09 8.56
C ARG A 68 -24.03 6.34 8.33
N PHE A 69 -24.35 6.04 7.07
CA PHE A 69 -25.61 5.40 6.68
C PHE A 69 -25.44 3.92 6.35
N LEU A 70 -24.29 3.53 5.79
CA LEU A 70 -23.99 2.15 5.43
C LEU A 70 -23.40 1.40 6.63
N LEU A 71 -23.99 0.24 6.91
CA LEU A 71 -23.37 -0.73 7.82
C LEU A 71 -22.10 -1.27 7.18
N PRO A 72 -21.03 -1.56 7.93
CA PRO A 72 -19.76 -2.06 7.38
C PRO A 72 -19.93 -3.26 6.46
N ARG A 73 -20.77 -4.24 6.83
CA ARG A 73 -21.06 -5.40 5.99
C ARG A 73 -21.64 -5.04 4.62
N HIS A 74 -22.55 -4.05 4.56
CA HIS A 74 -23.15 -3.61 3.29
C HIS A 74 -22.13 -2.86 2.44
N SER A 75 -21.26 -2.10 3.08
CA SER A 75 -20.14 -1.42 2.40
C SER A 75 -19.17 -2.42 1.78
N LEU A 76 -18.80 -3.50 2.51
CA LEU A 76 -17.94 -4.55 2.00
C LEU A 76 -18.59 -5.31 0.84
N ILE A 77 -19.88 -5.65 0.95
CA ILE A 77 -20.63 -6.33 -0.13
C ILE A 77 -20.68 -5.44 -1.37
N LEU A 78 -21.01 -4.15 -1.20
CA LEU A 78 -21.07 -3.19 -2.31
C LEU A 78 -19.71 -3.03 -2.98
N ALA A 79 -18.63 -2.88 -2.19
CA ALA A 79 -17.27 -2.73 -2.69
C ALA A 79 -16.83 -3.96 -3.51
N THR A 80 -17.05 -5.16 -2.98
CA THR A 80 -16.65 -6.41 -3.65
C THR A 80 -17.50 -6.69 -4.88
N ALA A 81 -18.82 -6.47 -4.82
CA ALA A 81 -19.71 -6.62 -5.97
C ALA A 81 -19.36 -5.62 -7.08
N ALA A 82 -19.13 -4.34 -6.73
CA ALA A 82 -18.67 -3.33 -7.68
C ALA A 82 -17.34 -3.74 -8.31
N SER A 83 -16.37 -4.23 -7.50
CA SER A 83 -15.09 -4.70 -8.02
C SER A 83 -15.25 -5.84 -9.02
N VAL A 84 -16.13 -6.80 -8.79
CA VAL A 84 -16.41 -7.90 -9.74
C VAL A 84 -16.95 -7.36 -11.07
N VAL A 85 -17.95 -6.47 -11.01
CA VAL A 85 -18.53 -5.84 -12.21
C VAL A 85 -17.48 -5.05 -12.98
N LEU A 86 -16.65 -4.27 -12.27
CA LEU A 86 -15.61 -3.47 -12.89
C LEU A 86 -14.50 -4.33 -13.51
N LEU A 87 -14.09 -5.43 -12.86
CA LEU A 87 -13.15 -6.40 -13.45
C LEU A 87 -13.69 -7.03 -14.73
N ALA A 88 -14.97 -7.42 -14.74
CA ALA A 88 -15.62 -7.91 -15.95
C ALA A 88 -15.68 -6.82 -17.03
N GLY A 89 -16.03 -5.59 -16.66
CA GLY A 89 -16.04 -4.44 -17.56
C GLY A 89 -14.67 -4.15 -18.17
N MET A 90 -13.57 -4.25 -17.39
CA MET A 90 -12.21 -4.05 -17.88
C MET A 90 -11.82 -5.09 -18.94
N LEU A 91 -12.25 -6.36 -18.79
CA LEU A 91 -12.01 -7.40 -19.78
C LEU A 91 -12.81 -7.17 -21.08
N LEU A 92 -13.93 -6.46 -21.00
CA LEU A 92 -14.78 -6.10 -22.13
C LEU A 92 -14.49 -4.70 -22.67
N ALA A 93 -13.53 -3.99 -22.09
CA ALA A 93 -13.19 -2.63 -22.51
C ALA A 93 -12.62 -2.64 -23.93
N GLY A 94 -13.34 -1.99 -24.86
CA GLY A 94 -12.91 -1.85 -26.26
C GLY A 94 -11.93 -0.70 -26.51
N SER A 95 -11.60 0.09 -25.48
CA SER A 95 -10.70 1.24 -25.63
C SER A 95 -9.93 1.55 -24.34
N LEU A 96 -8.74 2.13 -24.50
CA LEU A 96 -7.91 2.52 -23.37
C LEU A 96 -8.57 3.58 -22.46
N PRO A 97 -9.24 4.64 -22.98
CA PRO A 97 -9.97 5.58 -22.12
C PRO A 97 -11.05 4.92 -21.26
N LEU A 98 -11.78 3.95 -21.80
CA LEU A 98 -12.78 3.20 -21.03
C LEU A 98 -12.10 2.36 -19.93
N LEU A 99 -10.96 1.74 -20.24
CA LEU A 99 -10.15 1.03 -19.22
C LEU A 99 -9.74 1.96 -18.08
N PHE A 100 -9.28 3.20 -18.38
CA PHE A 100 -8.95 4.21 -17.36
C PHE A 100 -10.15 4.53 -16.47
N VAL A 101 -11.33 4.77 -17.06
CA VAL A 101 -12.54 5.05 -16.29
C VAL A 101 -12.90 3.88 -15.38
N LEU A 102 -12.93 2.65 -15.90
CA LEU A 102 -13.29 1.46 -15.12
C LEU A 102 -12.28 1.18 -14.00
N TYR A 103 -10.99 1.38 -14.29
CA TYR A 103 -9.93 1.18 -13.30
C TYR A 103 -9.91 2.28 -12.23
N GLY A 104 -10.24 3.51 -12.59
CA GLY A 104 -10.47 4.59 -11.61
C GLY A 104 -11.66 4.30 -10.70
N LEU A 105 -12.78 3.84 -11.26
CA LEU A 105 -13.96 3.40 -10.47
C LEU A 105 -13.62 2.22 -9.57
N PHE A 106 -12.76 1.29 -10.02
CA PHE A 106 -12.23 0.23 -9.18
C PHE A 106 -11.44 0.80 -7.99
N GLY A 107 -10.57 1.80 -8.20
CA GLY A 107 -9.89 2.52 -7.13
C GLY A 107 -10.87 3.15 -6.12
N PHE A 108 -11.95 3.79 -6.60
CA PHE A 108 -13.01 4.33 -5.74
C PHE A 108 -13.72 3.22 -4.94
N SER A 109 -13.98 2.05 -5.54
CA SER A 109 -14.63 0.93 -4.84
C SER A 109 -13.82 0.45 -3.63
N LEU A 110 -12.48 0.54 -3.67
CA LEU A 110 -11.60 0.17 -2.57
C LEU A 110 -11.82 1.04 -1.32
N SER A 111 -12.22 2.30 -1.48
CA SER A 111 -12.54 3.17 -0.35
C SER A 111 -13.81 2.74 0.40
N LEU A 112 -14.71 2.03 -0.26
CA LEU A 112 -15.87 1.40 0.39
C LEU A 112 -15.50 0.09 1.12
N PHE A 113 -14.30 -0.44 0.91
CA PHE A 113 -13.83 -1.66 1.54
C PHE A 113 -12.97 -1.39 2.78
N TRP A 114 -11.84 -0.68 2.62
CA TRP A 114 -10.80 -0.58 3.65
C TRP A 114 -11.24 0.19 4.91
N PRO A 115 -11.75 1.44 4.85
CA PRO A 115 -12.13 2.17 6.04
C PRO A 115 -13.27 1.50 6.82
N PRO A 116 -14.36 0.99 6.18
CA PRO A 116 -15.40 0.27 6.91
C PRO A 116 -14.92 -1.05 7.51
N LEU A 117 -14.03 -1.79 6.83
CA LEU A 117 -13.45 -3.03 7.35
C LEU A 117 -12.63 -2.75 8.61
N MET A 118 -11.75 -1.75 8.57
CA MET A 118 -10.92 -1.35 9.71
C MET A 118 -11.77 -0.86 10.88
N GLY A 119 -12.75 -0.02 10.62
CA GLY A 119 -13.70 0.43 11.63
C GLY A 119 -14.43 -0.75 12.28
N TRP A 120 -14.89 -1.71 11.47
CA TRP A 120 -15.60 -2.89 11.98
C TRP A 120 -14.69 -3.82 12.79
N LEU A 121 -13.47 -4.02 12.33
CA LEU A 121 -12.48 -4.90 12.97
C LEU A 121 -12.02 -4.35 14.33
N SER A 122 -11.83 -3.03 14.44
CA SER A 122 -11.33 -2.34 15.64
C SER A 122 -12.43 -1.95 16.64
N PHE A 123 -13.70 -1.99 16.25
CA PHE A 123 -14.80 -1.52 17.08
C PHE A 123 -14.91 -2.28 18.42
N GLY A 124 -14.95 -1.50 19.51
CA GLY A 124 -15.08 -2.02 20.87
C GLY A 124 -13.81 -2.65 21.44
N LYS A 125 -12.66 -2.45 20.78
CA LYS A 125 -11.38 -2.95 21.22
C LYS A 125 -10.47 -1.81 21.65
N GLU A 126 -9.76 -2.01 22.77
CA GLU A 126 -8.83 -1.03 23.31
C GLU A 126 -7.50 -1.68 23.65
N GLU A 127 -6.46 -0.87 23.82
CA GLU A 127 -5.12 -1.25 24.26
C GLU A 127 -4.58 -2.53 23.62
N ARG A 128 -4.39 -3.57 24.43
CA ARG A 128 -3.78 -4.85 24.00
C ARG A 128 -4.62 -5.59 22.95
N GLU A 129 -5.95 -5.57 23.10
CA GLU A 129 -6.83 -6.25 22.15
C GLU A 129 -6.84 -5.54 20.80
N LEU A 130 -6.84 -4.21 20.81
CA LEU A 130 -6.71 -3.40 19.59
C LEU A 130 -5.37 -3.68 18.90
N ASN A 131 -4.26 -3.62 19.63
CA ASN A 131 -2.92 -3.88 19.09
C ASN A 131 -2.81 -5.26 18.46
N THR A 132 -3.34 -6.30 19.12
CA THR A 132 -3.37 -7.67 18.58
C THR A 132 -4.18 -7.75 17.29
N THR A 133 -5.31 -7.04 17.25
CA THR A 133 -6.20 -7.01 16.09
C THR A 133 -5.54 -6.30 14.90
N LEU A 134 -4.91 -5.16 15.13
CA LEU A 134 -4.17 -4.42 14.10
C LEU A 134 -2.96 -5.21 13.60
N GLY A 135 -2.26 -5.91 14.50
CA GLY A 135 -1.18 -6.84 14.13
C GLY A 135 -1.68 -7.95 13.21
N GLY A 136 -2.81 -8.58 13.53
CA GLY A 136 -3.46 -9.58 12.68
C GLY A 136 -3.87 -9.03 11.31
N PHE A 137 -4.43 -7.82 11.28
CA PHE A 137 -4.76 -7.13 10.03
C PHE A 137 -3.52 -6.89 9.16
N ASN A 138 -2.44 -6.36 9.77
CA ASN A 138 -1.18 -6.12 9.06
C ASN A 138 -0.57 -7.40 8.52
N LEU A 139 -0.63 -8.49 9.27
CA LEU A 139 -0.15 -9.80 8.81
C LEU A 139 -1.00 -10.32 7.63
N SER A 140 -2.33 -10.11 7.68
CA SER A 140 -3.24 -10.58 6.64
C SER A 140 -2.99 -9.88 5.29
N TRP A 141 -2.96 -8.53 5.25
CA TRP A 141 -2.69 -7.84 3.99
C TRP A 141 -1.24 -8.04 3.51
N SER A 142 -0.26 -8.12 4.43
CA SER A 142 1.12 -8.42 4.06
C SER A 142 1.27 -9.81 3.46
N GLY A 143 0.56 -10.82 3.98
CA GLY A 143 0.52 -12.16 3.40
C GLY A 143 0.03 -12.15 1.95
N GLY A 144 -1.07 -11.43 1.69
CA GLY A 144 -1.57 -11.22 0.33
C GLY A 144 -0.54 -10.53 -0.58
N ASN A 145 0.12 -9.48 -0.06
CA ASN A 145 1.14 -8.74 -0.82
C ASN A 145 2.38 -9.59 -1.17
N ILE A 146 2.73 -10.57 -0.33
CA ILE A 146 3.86 -11.47 -0.57
C ILE A 146 3.54 -12.44 -1.70
N ILE A 147 2.41 -13.15 -1.62
CA ILE A 147 2.11 -14.26 -2.54
C ILE A 147 1.51 -13.82 -3.87
N ALA A 148 0.72 -12.74 -3.88
CA ALA A 148 -0.08 -12.36 -5.03
C ALA A 148 0.72 -12.00 -6.29
N PRO A 149 1.87 -11.31 -6.25
CA PRO A 149 2.63 -10.98 -7.45
C PRO A 149 3.15 -12.23 -8.18
N ALA A 150 3.61 -13.26 -7.45
CA ALA A 150 4.05 -14.51 -8.05
C ALA A 150 2.88 -15.26 -8.69
N ILE A 151 1.72 -15.31 -8.01
CA ILE A 151 0.49 -15.87 -8.57
C ILE A 151 0.08 -15.11 -9.83
N ALA A 152 0.08 -13.78 -9.80
CA ALA A 152 -0.29 -12.93 -10.94
C ALA A 152 0.62 -13.18 -12.14
N GLY A 153 1.94 -13.23 -11.91
CA GLY A 153 2.91 -13.51 -12.95
C GLY A 153 2.74 -14.90 -13.59
N PHE A 154 2.40 -15.92 -12.79
CA PHE A 154 2.06 -17.24 -13.29
C PHE A 154 0.74 -17.23 -14.12
N LEU A 155 -0.29 -16.57 -13.61
CA LEU A 155 -1.60 -16.49 -14.28
C LEU A 155 -1.50 -15.75 -15.63
N LEU A 156 -0.61 -14.76 -15.77
CA LEU A 156 -0.37 -14.06 -17.02
C LEU A 156 0.14 -14.98 -18.12
N GLN A 157 0.96 -15.99 -17.78
CA GLN A 157 1.44 -16.99 -18.74
C GLN A 157 0.33 -17.91 -19.27
N LEU A 158 -0.77 -18.06 -18.49
CA LEU A 158 -1.95 -18.83 -18.93
C LEU A 158 -2.88 -18.00 -19.84
N GLY A 159 -2.65 -16.70 -19.92
CA GLY A 159 -3.38 -15.76 -20.77
C GLY A 159 -3.62 -14.41 -20.10
N ILE A 160 -3.57 -13.35 -20.91
CA ILE A 160 -3.58 -11.95 -20.42
C ILE A 160 -4.84 -11.59 -19.61
N GLY A 161 -5.99 -12.21 -19.87
CA GLY A 161 -7.23 -12.00 -19.14
C GLY A 161 -7.43 -12.93 -17.94
N VAL A 162 -6.58 -13.97 -17.76
CA VAL A 162 -6.73 -14.98 -16.70
C VAL A 162 -6.60 -14.37 -15.29
N PRO A 163 -5.66 -13.47 -15.01
CA PRO A 163 -5.54 -12.84 -13.68
C PRO A 163 -6.80 -12.08 -13.27
N PHE A 164 -7.45 -11.37 -14.20
CA PHE A 164 -8.67 -10.61 -13.91
C PHE A 164 -9.85 -11.51 -13.61
N ARG A 165 -9.98 -12.63 -14.35
CA ARG A 165 -11.00 -13.67 -14.07
C ARG A 165 -10.76 -14.30 -12.72
N ALA A 166 -9.53 -14.66 -12.39
CA ALA A 166 -9.17 -15.20 -11.08
C ALA A 166 -9.48 -14.20 -9.95
N ALA A 167 -9.11 -12.93 -10.12
CA ALA A 167 -9.41 -11.87 -9.16
C ALA A 167 -10.95 -11.69 -8.99
N ALA A 168 -11.73 -11.72 -10.08
CA ALA A 168 -13.17 -11.62 -10.03
C ALA A 168 -13.79 -12.81 -9.28
N VAL A 169 -13.32 -14.04 -9.51
CA VAL A 169 -13.76 -15.24 -8.75
C VAL A 169 -13.45 -15.09 -7.27
N ILE A 170 -12.23 -14.65 -6.93
CA ILE A 170 -11.83 -14.43 -5.53
C ILE A 170 -12.70 -13.34 -4.88
N MET A 171 -12.92 -12.21 -5.54
CA MET A 171 -13.77 -11.13 -5.01
C MET A 171 -15.24 -11.55 -4.89
N THR A 172 -15.74 -12.38 -5.80
CA THR A 172 -17.07 -12.99 -5.69
C THR A 172 -17.14 -13.89 -4.46
N ALA A 173 -16.15 -14.73 -4.23
CA ALA A 173 -16.09 -15.57 -3.04
C ALA A 173 -16.07 -14.74 -1.74
N VAL A 174 -15.32 -13.63 -1.70
CA VAL A 174 -15.33 -12.69 -0.57
C VAL A 174 -16.74 -12.08 -0.40
N CYS A 175 -17.36 -11.61 -1.47
CA CYS A 175 -18.70 -11.04 -1.45
C CYS A 175 -19.71 -12.04 -0.86
N LEU A 176 -19.74 -13.28 -1.38
CA LEU A 176 -20.61 -14.35 -0.92
C LEU A 176 -20.33 -14.73 0.54
N THR A 177 -19.05 -14.73 0.96
CA THR A 177 -18.68 -15.01 2.35
C THR A 177 -19.25 -13.96 3.31
N VAL A 178 -19.12 -12.67 2.99
CA VAL A 178 -19.69 -11.58 3.82
C VAL A 178 -21.22 -11.65 3.81
N LEU A 179 -21.82 -11.91 2.64
CA LEU A 179 -23.26 -12.04 2.49
C LEU A 179 -23.80 -13.21 3.33
N THR A 180 -23.22 -14.39 3.18
CA THR A 180 -23.61 -15.60 3.93
C THR A 180 -23.42 -15.41 5.43
N ALA A 181 -22.27 -14.83 5.86
CA ALA A 181 -22.03 -14.53 7.26
C ALA A 181 -23.08 -13.57 7.85
N SER A 182 -23.58 -12.64 7.03
CA SER A 182 -24.64 -11.70 7.44
C SER A 182 -26.00 -12.38 7.69
N PHE A 183 -26.25 -13.51 7.05
CA PHE A 183 -27.47 -14.30 7.27
C PHE A 183 -27.30 -15.33 8.41
N VAL A 184 -26.15 -16.00 8.46
CA VAL A 184 -25.90 -17.12 9.39
C VAL A 184 -25.56 -16.65 10.80
N PHE A 185 -24.84 -15.52 10.94
CA PHE A 185 -24.38 -15.05 12.24
C PHE A 185 -25.14 -13.80 12.71
N PRO A 186 -26.03 -13.93 13.71
CA PRO A 186 -26.79 -12.79 14.27
C PRO A 186 -25.88 -11.64 14.74
N GLY A 187 -24.69 -11.94 15.28
CA GLY A 187 -23.71 -10.95 15.70
C GLY A 187 -23.16 -10.09 14.56
N VAL A 188 -23.10 -10.61 13.33
CA VAL A 188 -22.76 -9.83 12.11
C VAL A 188 -23.93 -8.94 11.70
N ARG A 189 -25.15 -9.45 11.80
CA ARG A 189 -26.37 -8.74 11.41
C ARG A 189 -26.72 -7.58 12.34
N GLN A 190 -26.47 -7.74 13.64
CA GLN A 190 -26.88 -6.77 14.68
C GLN A 190 -25.84 -5.70 14.96
N ASP A 191 -24.66 -5.79 14.36
CA ASP A 191 -23.56 -4.88 14.61
C ASP A 191 -23.84 -3.49 13.97
N ARG A 192 -24.60 -2.70 14.70
CA ARG A 192 -24.87 -1.28 14.38
C ARG A 192 -23.74 -0.43 14.97
N GLN A 193 -22.71 -0.21 14.20
CA GLN A 193 -21.70 0.77 14.59
C GLN A 193 -22.29 2.19 14.46
N ARG A 194 -22.67 2.76 15.58
CA ARG A 194 -22.65 4.20 15.74
C ARG A 194 -21.30 4.50 16.40
N GLU A 195 -20.34 5.08 15.68
CA GLU A 195 -19.26 5.76 16.37
C GLU A 195 -19.88 6.75 17.33
N PRO A 196 -19.65 6.62 18.64
CA PRO A 196 -19.89 7.74 19.52
C PRO A 196 -18.91 8.82 19.02
N LEU A 197 -19.44 9.97 18.59
CA LEU A 197 -18.64 11.17 18.52
C LEU A 197 -17.99 11.28 19.90
N ARG A 198 -16.70 10.99 20.00
CA ARG A 198 -15.91 11.21 21.21
C ARG A 198 -15.96 12.71 21.48
N ARG A 199 -16.99 13.14 22.21
CA ARG A 199 -16.98 14.38 22.98
C ARG A 199 -16.01 14.15 24.13
N GLY A 200 -14.90 14.88 24.11
CA GLY A 200 -13.96 14.92 25.22
C GLY A 200 -12.76 14.01 25.06
N GLU A 201 -11.94 14.18 24.01
CA GLU A 201 -10.52 14.09 24.21
C GLU A 201 -10.16 15.32 25.04
N GLU A 202 -10.06 15.17 26.37
CA GLU A 202 -9.38 16.13 27.22
C GLU A 202 -8.08 16.49 26.52
N ALA A 203 -7.75 17.79 26.54
CA ALA A 203 -6.58 18.33 25.86
C ALA A 203 -5.31 17.78 26.50
N LEU A 204 -4.99 16.50 26.20
CA LEU A 204 -3.71 15.91 26.52
C LEU A 204 -2.64 16.73 25.80
N GLU A 205 -1.67 17.20 26.55
CA GLU A 205 -0.53 17.94 26.02
C GLU A 205 0.10 17.14 24.86
N ASP A 206 0.21 17.76 23.68
CA ASP A 206 0.81 17.11 22.50
C ASP A 206 2.33 17.07 22.65
N ARG A 207 2.85 15.96 23.15
CA ARG A 207 4.29 15.67 23.32
C ARG A 207 4.89 14.97 22.09
N SER A 208 4.30 15.17 20.93
CA SER A 208 4.75 14.51 19.71
C SER A 208 6.13 14.99 19.26
N THR A 209 6.98 14.03 18.86
CA THR A 209 8.34 14.32 18.41
C THR A 209 8.37 15.08 17.07
N PRO A 210 9.25 16.09 16.90
CA PRO A 210 9.45 16.75 15.61
C PRO A 210 10.08 15.82 14.55
N LEU A 211 10.65 14.67 14.92
CA LEU A 211 11.19 13.67 13.99
C LEU A 211 10.16 13.08 13.04
N ARG A 212 8.86 13.32 13.26
CA ARG A 212 7.81 12.96 12.32
C ARG A 212 7.98 13.60 10.94
N TYR A 213 8.47 14.84 10.88
CA TYR A 213 8.66 15.54 9.59
C TYR A 213 9.72 14.86 8.71
N PRO A 214 10.98 14.66 9.20
CA PRO A 214 11.96 13.91 8.42
C PRO A 214 11.51 12.47 8.12
N ALA A 215 10.77 11.81 9.03
CA ALA A 215 10.25 10.48 8.78
C ALA A 215 9.22 10.44 7.63
N TRP A 216 8.32 11.43 7.55
CA TRP A 216 7.36 11.55 6.43
C TRP A 216 8.04 11.84 5.09
N ILE A 217 9.08 12.68 5.09
CA ILE A 217 9.88 12.97 3.88
C ILE A 217 10.54 11.69 3.35
N GLY A 218 11.19 10.92 4.24
CA GLY A 218 11.80 9.64 3.86
C GLY A 218 10.79 8.60 3.39
N LEU A 219 9.60 8.57 4.01
CA LEU A 219 8.50 7.72 3.56
C LEU A 219 8.07 8.07 2.13
N CYS A 220 7.83 9.37 1.85
CA CYS A 220 7.44 9.83 0.53
C CYS A 220 8.45 9.37 -0.54
N ALA A 221 9.76 9.60 -0.29
CA ALA A 221 10.81 9.19 -1.21
C ALA A 221 10.85 7.66 -1.42
N SER A 222 10.69 6.87 -0.36
CA SER A 222 10.64 5.41 -0.45
C SER A 222 9.41 4.93 -1.24
N TYR A 223 8.28 5.65 -1.15
CA TYR A 223 7.08 5.35 -1.93
C TYR A 223 7.17 5.81 -3.39
N VAL A 224 7.97 6.84 -3.69
CA VAL A 224 8.33 7.17 -5.08
C VAL A 224 9.08 6.00 -5.71
N VAL A 225 10.09 5.44 -5.02
CA VAL A 225 10.81 4.25 -5.50
C VAL A 225 9.87 3.05 -5.62
N LEU A 226 8.94 2.86 -4.68
CA LEU A 226 7.95 1.79 -4.76
C LEU A 226 7.01 1.96 -5.96
N GLY A 227 6.53 3.18 -6.22
CA GLY A 227 5.69 3.49 -7.39
C GLY A 227 6.39 3.19 -8.71
N ILE A 228 7.66 3.55 -8.83
CA ILE A 228 8.53 3.18 -9.97
C ILE A 228 8.61 1.65 -10.07
N THR A 229 8.81 0.96 -8.94
CA THR A 229 8.94 -0.50 -8.90
C THR A 229 7.65 -1.21 -9.35
N MET A 230 6.49 -0.61 -9.11
CA MET A 230 5.18 -1.17 -9.48
C MET A 230 4.70 -0.71 -10.87
N SER A 231 5.51 0.04 -11.62
CA SER A 231 5.15 0.54 -12.95
C SER A 231 6.30 0.40 -13.95
N ALA A 232 7.12 1.44 -14.11
CA ALA A 232 8.21 1.50 -15.10
C ALA A 232 9.23 0.36 -14.96
N PHE A 233 9.54 -0.08 -13.74
CA PHE A 233 10.47 -1.19 -13.52
C PHE A 233 9.93 -2.54 -14.03
N LEU A 234 8.63 -2.79 -13.94
CA LEU A 234 8.03 -4.02 -14.48
C LEU A 234 8.17 -4.06 -16.00
N LEU A 235 7.96 -2.93 -16.68
CA LEU A 235 8.16 -2.81 -18.13
C LEU A 235 9.63 -3.01 -18.50
N TYR A 236 10.55 -2.35 -17.80
CA TYR A 236 11.99 -2.51 -18.01
C TYR A 236 12.44 -3.97 -17.89
N LEU A 237 12.01 -4.67 -16.84
CA LEU A 237 12.34 -6.07 -16.63
C LEU A 237 11.82 -6.98 -17.76
N ARG A 238 10.65 -6.68 -18.29
CA ARG A 238 10.05 -7.44 -19.39
C ARG A 238 10.65 -7.08 -20.73
N GLU A 239 10.70 -5.79 -21.07
CA GLU A 239 11.02 -5.30 -22.40
C GLU A 239 12.52 -5.24 -22.69
N GLU A 240 13.35 -4.84 -21.71
CA GLU A 240 14.79 -4.66 -21.91
C GLU A 240 15.61 -5.82 -21.35
N ILE A 241 15.19 -6.41 -20.20
CA ILE A 241 15.88 -7.55 -19.59
C ILE A 241 15.36 -8.90 -20.10
N GLY A 242 14.13 -8.95 -20.61
CA GLY A 242 13.54 -10.18 -21.16
C GLY A 242 13.09 -11.19 -20.10
N LEU A 243 12.77 -10.74 -18.88
CA LEU A 243 12.25 -11.63 -17.83
C LEU A 243 10.78 -11.95 -18.08
N SER A 244 10.41 -13.22 -17.86
CA SER A 244 9.00 -13.62 -17.85
C SER A 244 8.24 -12.98 -16.70
N GLU A 245 6.92 -12.81 -16.85
CA GLU A 245 6.03 -12.22 -15.84
C GLU A 245 6.10 -12.98 -14.51
N THR A 246 6.27 -14.31 -14.54
CA THR A 246 6.48 -15.12 -13.33
C THR A 246 7.75 -14.72 -12.60
N ARG A 247 8.88 -14.55 -13.31
CA ARG A 247 10.13 -14.09 -12.68
C ARG A 247 9.99 -12.67 -12.13
N ILE A 248 9.31 -11.78 -12.85
CA ILE A 248 9.01 -10.43 -12.39
C ILE A 248 8.17 -10.48 -11.11
N GLY A 249 7.10 -11.29 -11.09
CA GLY A 249 6.28 -11.51 -9.91
C GLY A 249 7.08 -12.03 -8.71
N MET A 250 8.05 -12.94 -8.93
CA MET A 250 8.95 -13.41 -7.87
C MET A 250 9.86 -12.31 -7.32
N LEU A 251 10.34 -11.38 -8.16
CA LEU A 251 11.13 -10.23 -7.67
C LEU A 251 10.30 -9.34 -6.73
N ILE A 252 9.05 -9.09 -7.07
CA ILE A 252 8.14 -8.32 -6.22
C ILE A 252 7.79 -9.10 -4.94
N LEU A 253 7.65 -10.43 -5.01
CA LEU A 253 7.50 -11.29 -3.83
C LEU A 253 8.71 -11.13 -2.89
N PHE A 254 9.95 -11.20 -3.40
CA PHE A 254 11.15 -11.01 -2.57
C PHE A 254 11.13 -9.65 -1.87
N ARG A 255 10.83 -8.57 -2.59
CA ARG A 255 10.68 -7.25 -1.97
C ARG A 255 9.66 -7.26 -0.83
N ALA A 256 8.47 -7.82 -1.05
CA ALA A 256 7.41 -7.85 -0.07
C ALA A 256 7.75 -8.72 1.14
N LEU A 257 8.35 -9.90 0.91
CA LEU A 257 8.81 -10.82 1.95
C LEU A 257 9.84 -10.15 2.86
N PHE A 258 10.85 -9.51 2.29
CA PHE A 258 11.90 -8.84 3.06
C PHE A 258 11.38 -7.57 3.74
N SER A 259 10.36 -6.89 3.17
CA SER A 259 9.65 -5.82 3.90
C SER A 259 8.94 -6.37 5.14
N ALA A 260 8.24 -7.50 5.02
CA ALA A 260 7.57 -8.14 6.17
C ALA A 260 8.58 -8.60 7.24
N LEU A 261 9.71 -9.19 6.83
CA LEU A 261 10.81 -9.53 7.74
C LEU A 261 11.37 -8.28 8.44
N GLY A 262 11.56 -7.19 7.68
CA GLY A 262 11.97 -5.89 8.23
C GLY A 262 10.97 -5.37 9.27
N PHE A 263 9.67 -5.46 9.03
CA PHE A 263 8.63 -5.08 10.00
C PHE A 263 8.71 -5.92 11.27
N ILE A 264 8.91 -7.24 11.15
CA ILE A 264 9.05 -8.14 12.31
C ILE A 264 10.31 -7.78 13.13
N ILE A 265 11.45 -7.57 12.48
CA ILE A 265 12.70 -7.19 13.14
C ILE A 265 12.54 -5.86 13.88
N LEU A 266 12.03 -4.83 13.19
CA LEU A 266 11.87 -3.51 13.74
C LEU A 266 10.81 -3.45 14.86
N SER A 267 9.82 -4.31 14.86
CA SER A 267 8.85 -4.43 15.97
C SER A 267 9.44 -5.07 17.23
N ARG A 268 10.51 -5.87 17.09
CA ARG A 268 11.20 -6.53 18.22
C ARG A 268 12.28 -5.69 18.86
N PHE A 269 12.84 -4.72 18.14
CA PHE A 269 14.00 -3.94 18.57
C PHE A 269 13.73 -2.45 18.49
N SER A 270 14.20 -1.69 19.49
CA SER A 270 14.04 -0.24 19.60
C SER A 270 15.27 0.57 19.17
N PHE A 271 16.30 -0.09 18.62
CA PHE A 271 17.58 0.54 18.27
C PHE A 271 17.43 1.71 17.27
N TRP A 272 16.35 1.76 16.52
CA TRP A 272 16.06 2.78 15.51
C TRP A 272 15.19 3.93 16.02
N HIS A 273 14.57 3.80 17.22
CA HIS A 273 13.71 4.83 17.79
C HIS A 273 14.49 6.12 18.04
N TYR A 274 13.90 7.25 17.67
CA TYR A 274 14.44 8.61 17.86
C TYR A 274 15.85 8.85 17.29
N LYS A 275 16.33 8.01 16.36
CA LYS A 275 17.65 8.15 15.74
C LYS A 275 17.55 8.67 14.31
N SER A 276 17.58 10.01 14.17
CA SER A 276 17.56 10.67 12.84
C SER A 276 18.69 10.21 11.91
N ARG A 277 19.86 9.85 12.46
CA ARG A 277 20.99 9.30 11.66
C ARG A 277 20.62 8.04 10.90
N LEU A 278 19.80 7.16 11.49
CA LEU A 278 19.35 5.94 10.82
C LEU A 278 18.33 6.23 9.72
N MET A 279 17.54 7.31 9.83
CA MET A 279 16.65 7.75 8.74
C MET A 279 17.47 8.16 7.52
N VAL A 280 18.49 9.02 7.72
CA VAL A 280 19.37 9.49 6.65
C VAL A 280 20.17 8.34 6.04
N LEU A 281 20.76 7.48 6.89
CA LEU A 281 21.51 6.30 6.43
C LEU A 281 20.62 5.37 5.61
N GLY A 282 19.38 5.14 6.04
CA GLY A 282 18.41 4.33 5.32
C GLY A 282 18.16 4.85 3.89
N GLN A 283 18.01 6.17 3.72
CA GLN A 283 17.88 6.77 2.39
C GLN A 283 19.17 6.60 1.54
N GLY A 284 20.34 6.82 2.15
CA GLY A 284 21.64 6.60 1.47
C GLY A 284 21.80 5.15 1.00
N LEU A 285 21.37 4.18 1.82
CA LEU A 285 21.39 2.77 1.44
C LEU A 285 20.36 2.45 0.35
N ILE A 286 19.19 3.12 0.31
CA ILE A 286 18.24 2.97 -0.81
C ILE A 286 18.92 3.41 -2.11
N ILE A 287 19.65 4.53 -2.14
CA ILE A 287 20.41 4.95 -3.33
C ILE A 287 21.46 3.89 -3.70
N ALA A 288 22.20 3.37 -2.73
CA ALA A 288 23.23 2.35 -2.96
C ALA A 288 22.66 1.04 -3.54
N VAL A 289 21.38 0.73 -3.27
CA VAL A 289 20.67 -0.43 -3.83
C VAL A 289 20.08 -0.11 -5.20
N VAL A 290 19.46 1.06 -5.37
CA VAL A 290 18.70 1.42 -6.58
C VAL A 290 19.60 1.84 -7.71
N ALA A 291 20.64 2.64 -7.46
CA ALA A 291 21.53 3.16 -8.50
C ALA A 291 22.22 2.05 -9.34
N PRO A 292 22.76 0.95 -8.74
CA PRO A 292 23.39 -0.11 -9.51
C PRO A 292 22.42 -0.94 -10.35
N MET A 293 21.10 -0.82 -10.18
CA MET A 293 20.12 -1.65 -10.90
C MET A 293 20.22 -1.50 -12.41
N ILE A 294 20.75 -0.38 -12.91
CA ILE A 294 20.99 -0.20 -14.36
C ILE A 294 22.01 -1.19 -14.93
N ALA A 295 22.97 -1.61 -14.12
CA ALA A 295 24.01 -2.54 -14.52
C ALA A 295 23.63 -4.02 -14.33
N LEU A 296 22.57 -4.30 -13.59
CA LEU A 296 22.12 -5.67 -13.34
C LEU A 296 21.53 -6.28 -14.62
N ARG A 297 21.86 -7.57 -14.84
CA ARG A 297 21.33 -8.35 -15.97
C ARG A 297 20.83 -9.73 -15.55
N THR A 298 21.00 -10.08 -14.27
CA THR A 298 20.65 -11.42 -13.77
C THR A 298 19.46 -11.37 -12.84
N PHE A 299 18.64 -12.40 -12.87
CA PHE A 299 17.53 -12.56 -11.95
C PHE A 299 17.98 -12.50 -10.48
N PHE A 300 19.12 -13.13 -10.16
CA PHE A 300 19.69 -13.15 -8.81
C PHE A 300 20.08 -11.74 -8.35
N GLY A 301 20.73 -10.94 -9.19
CA GLY A 301 21.08 -9.54 -8.87
C GLY A 301 19.87 -8.71 -8.56
N PHE A 302 18.81 -8.78 -9.37
CA PHE A 302 17.54 -8.10 -9.10
C PHE A 302 16.86 -8.63 -7.84
N SER A 303 16.92 -9.94 -7.56
CA SER A 303 16.35 -10.53 -6.34
C SER A 303 17.00 -9.96 -5.09
N LEU A 304 18.33 -9.85 -5.07
CA LEU A 304 19.09 -9.27 -3.98
C LEU A 304 18.74 -7.78 -3.82
N ALA A 305 18.70 -7.01 -4.92
CA ALA A 305 18.31 -5.59 -4.86
C ALA A 305 16.90 -5.40 -4.31
N MET A 306 15.93 -6.22 -4.75
CA MET A 306 14.55 -6.16 -4.26
C MET A 306 14.44 -6.56 -2.78
N ALA A 307 15.19 -7.57 -2.34
CA ALA A 307 15.23 -7.97 -0.94
C ALA A 307 15.79 -6.85 -0.05
N LEU A 308 16.93 -6.27 -0.44
CA LEU A 308 17.54 -5.14 0.29
C LEU A 308 16.63 -3.91 0.30
N PHE A 309 16.03 -3.55 -0.85
CA PHE A 309 15.04 -2.47 -0.90
C PHE A 309 13.85 -2.74 0.02
N GLY A 310 13.36 -3.99 0.09
CA GLY A 310 12.30 -4.39 1.00
C GLY A 310 12.61 -4.09 2.47
N LEU A 311 13.80 -4.46 2.95
CA LEU A 311 14.25 -4.17 4.31
C LEU A 311 14.35 -2.66 4.59
N LEU A 312 14.92 -1.90 3.67
CA LEU A 312 15.09 -0.44 3.79
C LEU A 312 13.74 0.29 3.73
N PHE A 313 12.84 -0.18 2.87
CA PHE A 313 11.46 0.29 2.81
C PHE A 313 10.75 0.11 4.16
N ALA A 314 10.90 -1.05 4.80
CA ALA A 314 10.32 -1.32 6.10
C ALA A 314 10.83 -0.34 7.17
N LEU A 315 12.12 0.03 7.13
CA LEU A 315 12.68 1.03 8.02
C LEU A 315 12.04 2.41 7.82
N SER A 316 11.90 2.87 6.56
CA SER A 316 11.27 4.15 6.24
C SER A 316 9.79 4.18 6.66
N TYR A 317 9.06 3.10 6.42
CA TYR A 317 7.65 2.96 6.81
C TYR A 317 7.47 3.00 8.33
N ASN A 318 8.23 2.19 9.07
CA ASN A 318 8.14 2.16 10.54
C ASN A 318 8.56 3.49 11.17
N ASN A 319 9.60 4.17 10.67
CA ASN A 319 9.97 5.50 11.14
C ASN A 319 8.80 6.48 11.02
N SER A 320 8.14 6.49 9.87
CA SER A 320 7.00 7.38 9.64
C SER A 320 5.82 7.05 10.55
N LEU A 321 5.49 5.77 10.69
CA LEU A 321 4.40 5.32 11.54
C LEU A 321 4.67 5.64 13.01
N PHE A 322 5.84 5.26 13.52
CA PHE A 322 6.22 5.43 14.93
C PHE A 322 6.31 6.91 15.32
N HIS A 323 7.08 7.71 14.59
CA HIS A 323 7.26 9.12 14.92
C HIS A 323 6.01 9.96 14.61
N GLY A 324 5.13 9.49 13.71
CA GLY A 324 3.85 10.12 13.44
C GLY A 324 2.88 10.07 14.62
N VAL A 325 2.85 8.95 15.36
CA VAL A 325 1.87 8.73 16.45
C VAL A 325 2.47 8.85 17.85
N SER A 326 3.80 8.72 18.00
CA SER A 326 4.47 8.73 19.30
C SER A 326 4.26 10.07 20.02
N GLY A 327 3.70 10.03 21.24
CA GLY A 327 3.42 11.20 22.06
C GLY A 327 2.34 12.14 21.53
N SER A 328 1.64 11.78 20.44
CA SER A 328 0.64 12.64 19.83
C SER A 328 -0.74 12.48 20.48
N SER A 329 -1.37 13.60 20.82
CA SER A 329 -2.79 13.68 21.18
C SER A 329 -3.71 13.60 19.94
N ARG A 330 -3.18 13.83 18.71
CA ARG A 330 -3.93 13.86 17.44
C ARG A 330 -3.56 12.70 16.53
N ARG A 331 -3.56 11.47 17.05
CA ARG A 331 -3.08 10.27 16.34
C ARG A 331 -3.78 10.03 15.00
N SER A 332 -5.11 10.17 14.95
CA SER A 332 -5.89 9.98 13.70
C SER A 332 -5.50 10.98 12.61
N THR A 333 -5.32 12.25 12.96
CA THR A 333 -4.85 13.28 12.01
C THR A 333 -3.44 12.96 11.49
N ARG A 334 -2.55 12.49 12.37
CA ARG A 334 -1.17 12.10 11.99
C ARG A 334 -1.16 10.89 11.06
N MET A 335 -2.04 9.93 11.30
CA MET A 335 -2.23 8.78 10.41
C MET A 335 -2.78 9.20 9.04
N ALA A 336 -3.72 10.14 8.99
CA ALA A 336 -4.20 10.68 7.72
C ALA A 336 -3.08 11.37 6.91
N VAL A 337 -2.18 12.09 7.60
CA VAL A 337 -0.98 12.66 6.94
C VAL A 337 -0.06 11.56 6.42
N HIS A 338 0.19 10.52 7.21
CA HIS A 338 0.98 9.35 6.80
C HIS A 338 0.41 8.72 5.51
N GLU A 339 -0.91 8.45 5.48
CA GLU A 339 -1.60 7.90 4.31
C GLU A 339 -1.54 8.84 3.09
N GLY A 340 -1.69 10.14 3.31
CA GLY A 340 -1.55 11.13 2.25
C GLY A 340 -0.14 11.17 1.64
N VAL A 341 0.88 11.11 2.49
CA VAL A 341 2.29 11.15 2.08
C VAL A 341 2.68 9.90 1.28
N LEU A 342 2.30 8.71 1.77
CA LEU A 342 2.59 7.48 1.03
C LEU A 342 1.85 7.43 -0.33
N THR A 343 0.59 7.89 -0.37
CA THR A 343 -0.18 7.96 -1.62
C THR A 343 0.47 8.94 -2.60
N ALA A 344 0.88 10.12 -2.15
CA ALA A 344 1.56 11.11 -2.98
C ALA A 344 2.86 10.55 -3.58
N GLY A 345 3.68 9.86 -2.76
CA GLY A 345 4.89 9.19 -3.22
C GLY A 345 4.60 8.12 -4.27
N MET A 346 3.61 7.26 -4.03
CA MET A 346 3.21 6.19 -4.96
C MET A 346 2.73 6.75 -6.30
N VAL A 347 1.86 7.75 -6.28
CA VAL A 347 1.34 8.41 -7.48
C VAL A 347 2.46 9.10 -8.26
N ALA A 348 3.31 9.88 -7.58
CA ALA A 348 4.43 10.57 -8.22
C ALA A 348 5.42 9.57 -8.84
N GLY A 349 5.80 8.51 -8.11
CA GLY A 349 6.70 7.48 -8.60
C GLY A 349 6.18 6.74 -9.82
N SER A 350 4.92 6.33 -9.80
CA SER A 350 4.30 5.62 -10.91
C SER A 350 4.15 6.52 -12.15
N ALA A 351 3.55 7.70 -11.99
CA ALA A 351 3.25 8.59 -13.11
C ALA A 351 4.53 9.18 -13.74
N ILE A 352 5.41 9.79 -12.92
CA ILE A 352 6.65 10.40 -13.41
C ILE A 352 7.60 9.31 -13.92
N GLY A 353 7.68 8.16 -13.22
CA GLY A 353 8.46 7.02 -13.65
C GLY A 353 8.08 6.54 -15.05
N GLY A 354 6.80 6.43 -15.35
CA GLY A 354 6.31 6.06 -16.68
C GLY A 354 6.66 7.09 -17.77
N ILE A 355 6.52 8.40 -17.47
CA ILE A 355 6.89 9.49 -18.39
C ILE A 355 8.39 9.47 -18.69
N LEU A 356 9.23 9.33 -17.65
CA LEU A 356 10.67 9.32 -17.80
C LEU A 356 11.16 8.05 -18.52
N TYR A 357 10.54 6.90 -18.26
CA TYR A 357 10.85 5.67 -18.97
C TYR A 357 10.57 5.82 -20.47
N GLN A 358 9.42 6.38 -20.84
CA GLN A 358 9.07 6.64 -22.23
C GLN A 358 10.04 7.59 -22.94
N SER A 359 10.51 8.63 -22.24
CA SER A 359 11.31 9.72 -22.84
C SER A 359 12.80 9.45 -22.89
N GLY A 360 13.32 8.49 -22.09
CA GLY A 360 14.78 8.26 -22.00
C GLY A 360 15.18 6.95 -21.33
N GLY A 361 14.28 5.97 -21.31
CA GLY A 361 14.54 4.64 -20.78
C GLY A 361 14.75 4.60 -19.28
N PHE A 362 15.10 3.42 -18.78
CA PHE A 362 15.18 3.16 -17.34
C PHE A 362 16.29 3.95 -16.63
N ALA A 363 17.34 4.36 -17.33
CA ALA A 363 18.39 5.20 -16.76
C ALA A 363 17.86 6.53 -16.22
N ARG A 364 16.98 7.23 -16.96
CA ARG A 364 16.35 8.48 -16.48
C ARG A 364 15.47 8.24 -15.27
N VAL A 365 14.76 7.11 -15.23
CA VAL A 365 13.93 6.73 -14.08
C VAL A 365 14.79 6.56 -12.83
N LEU A 366 15.95 5.88 -12.94
CA LEU A 366 16.88 5.69 -11.82
C LEU A 366 17.50 7.01 -11.36
N VAL A 367 17.89 7.89 -12.28
CA VAL A 367 18.38 9.23 -11.93
C VAL A 367 17.32 9.99 -11.13
N PHE A 368 16.07 9.99 -11.58
CA PHE A 368 14.97 10.61 -10.85
C PHE A 368 14.79 9.99 -9.45
N ALA A 369 14.73 8.65 -9.36
CA ALA A 369 14.61 7.94 -8.09
C ALA A 369 15.72 8.33 -7.11
N CYS A 370 16.99 8.26 -7.57
CA CYS A 370 18.15 8.63 -6.75
C CYS A 370 18.15 10.11 -6.35
N THR A 371 17.75 11.01 -7.25
CA THR A 371 17.63 12.45 -6.95
C THR A 371 16.59 12.71 -5.87
N VAL A 372 15.40 12.12 -5.97
CA VAL A 372 14.34 12.25 -4.95
C VAL A 372 14.82 11.72 -3.60
N VAL A 373 15.44 10.55 -3.57
CA VAL A 373 15.94 9.94 -2.33
C VAL A 373 17.10 10.76 -1.74
N ALA A 374 18.02 11.28 -2.58
CA ALA A 374 19.13 12.13 -2.14
C ALA A 374 18.62 13.46 -1.55
N THR A 375 17.63 14.09 -2.21
CA THR A 375 16.98 15.31 -1.70
C THR A 375 16.30 15.04 -0.36
N ALA A 376 15.59 13.90 -0.23
CA ALA A 376 14.98 13.49 1.03
C ALA A 376 16.03 13.29 2.14
N ALA A 377 17.15 12.60 1.85
CA ALA A 377 18.26 12.41 2.79
C ALA A 377 18.87 13.73 3.24
N ALA A 378 19.14 14.65 2.30
CA ALA A 378 19.68 15.98 2.61
C ALA A 378 18.70 16.80 3.48
N THR A 379 17.40 16.79 3.14
CA THR A 379 16.37 17.47 3.93
C THR A 379 16.22 16.86 5.33
N GLN A 380 16.27 15.54 5.46
CA GLN A 380 16.27 14.84 6.75
C GLN A 380 17.47 15.24 7.61
N ALA A 381 18.66 15.30 7.01
CA ALA A 381 19.89 15.73 7.71
C ALA A 381 19.77 17.17 8.19
N ALA A 382 19.30 18.09 7.34
CA ALA A 382 19.10 19.50 7.69
C ALA A 382 18.11 19.66 8.84
N LEU A 383 16.94 19.01 8.77
CA LEU A 383 15.94 19.05 9.84
C LEU A 383 16.46 18.45 11.15
N ALA A 384 17.22 17.36 11.08
CA ALA A 384 17.82 16.76 12.27
C ALA A 384 18.80 17.70 12.97
N LEU A 385 19.58 18.49 12.22
CA LEU A 385 20.49 19.51 12.78
C LEU A 385 19.71 20.68 13.42
N ILE A 386 18.65 21.14 12.76
CA ILE A 386 17.77 22.20 13.29
C ILE A 386 17.15 21.77 14.61
N PHE A 387 16.52 20.61 14.66
CA PHE A 387 15.85 20.13 15.87
C PHE A 387 16.82 19.86 17.04
N ARG A 388 18.06 19.47 16.75
CA ARG A 388 19.08 19.30 17.78
C ARG A 388 19.47 20.64 18.42
N LYS A 389 19.58 21.71 17.63
CA LYS A 389 19.90 23.06 18.16
C LYS A 389 18.79 23.58 19.10
N PHE A 390 17.52 23.36 18.74
CA PHE A 390 16.41 23.79 19.60
C PHE A 390 16.32 23.01 20.92
N SER A 391 16.68 21.73 20.95
CA SER A 391 16.69 20.94 22.20
C SER A 391 17.83 21.34 23.17
N THR A 392 18.93 21.87 22.70
CA THR A 392 20.03 22.36 23.55
C THR A 392 19.79 23.79 24.06
N SER A 393 19.10 24.63 23.27
CA SER A 393 18.78 26.03 23.67
C SER A 393 17.63 26.14 24.66
N SER A 394 16.85 25.12 24.90
CA SER A 394 15.75 25.05 25.89
C SER A 394 16.21 24.44 27.22
N ALA A 395 17.47 24.05 27.33
CA ALA A 395 18.07 23.47 28.53
C ALA A 395 19.02 24.48 29.29
N ASP A 396 19.28 25.62 28.67
CA ASP A 396 19.95 26.81 29.24
C ASP A 396 18.87 27.86 29.62
#